data_578b6024be0667be69d3893f2d9ca090
#
_entry.id   578b6024be0667be69d3893f2d9ca090
#
_cell.length_a   1.000
_cell.length_b   1.000
_cell.length_c   1.000
_cell.angle_alpha   90.00
_cell.angle_beta   90.00
_cell.angle_gamma   90.00
#
_symmetry.space_group_name_H-M   'P 1'
#
loop_
_entity.id
_entity.type
_entity.pdbx_description
1 polymer ?
#
loop_
_entity_poly.entity_id
_entity_poly.type
_entity_poly.pdbx_seq_one_letter_code
_entity_poly.pdbx_strand_id
1 'polypeptide(L)'
;MSHFSLCVIIHGDQIDEINPGAVENALEAMMAPYCEDTEISRNATFHDKTDEARAEYESSPDHQKQYPTFEDFCLKYHGYEKCAHKRWGYYYNDLATWDWYVIGGRFPGQFLTTSDNEDVLRMTEADEAKRPAPVGYRFVNAVRMKDVAWEKAFELSVTRKKAEYARLAKAFETGDISDLDSLATICENGIQIWGNTLYRKGETEEEYLARTGGSPADFMPIDVYAVLTRDGEWTAHGTMGWWGISTDEKPERDWYDKIAELVKEIQPDDILVAVDCHI
;
A
#
# COMPACT_ATOMS: atom_id res chain seq x y z
N MET A 1 8.99 7.56 -8.11
CA MET A 1 7.67 6.92 -8.30
C MET A 1 7.48 5.98 -7.14
N SER A 2 6.39 6.15 -6.42
CA SER A 2 6.11 5.42 -5.18
C SER A 2 5.19 4.24 -5.46
N HIS A 3 5.40 3.13 -4.77
CA HIS A 3 4.54 1.97 -4.81
C HIS A 3 4.18 1.54 -3.39
N PHE A 4 2.97 1.08 -3.20
CA PHE A 4 2.53 0.55 -1.92
C PHE A 4 1.56 -0.62 -2.10
N SER A 5 1.53 -1.50 -1.09
CA SER A 5 0.64 -2.65 -1.08
C SER A 5 -0.75 -2.26 -0.57
N LEU A 6 -1.77 -2.69 -1.30
CA LEU A 6 -3.18 -2.52 -0.94
C LEU A 6 -3.85 -3.89 -0.90
N CYS A 7 -4.67 -4.13 0.13
CA CYS A 7 -5.66 -5.21 0.12
C CYS A 7 -7.03 -4.64 -0.19
N VAL A 8 -7.67 -5.09 -1.27
CA VAL A 8 -9.06 -4.77 -1.56
C VAL A 8 -9.94 -5.93 -1.12
N ILE A 9 -10.99 -5.64 -0.36
CA ILE A 9 -11.96 -6.62 0.13
C ILE A 9 -13.23 -6.48 -0.70
N ILE A 10 -13.44 -7.41 -1.64
CA ILE A 10 -14.61 -7.43 -2.52
C ILE A 10 -15.72 -8.23 -1.86
N HIS A 11 -16.95 -7.72 -1.91
CA HIS A 11 -18.12 -8.42 -1.40
C HIS A 11 -18.33 -9.76 -2.12
N GLY A 12 -18.52 -10.85 -1.37
CA GLY A 12 -18.54 -12.20 -1.92
C GLY A 12 -19.63 -12.49 -2.95
N ASP A 13 -20.73 -11.73 -2.93
CA ASP A 13 -21.85 -11.86 -3.88
C ASP A 13 -21.62 -11.10 -5.21
N GLN A 14 -20.57 -10.30 -5.33
CA GLN A 14 -20.21 -9.61 -6.58
C GLN A 14 -19.48 -10.51 -7.57
N ILE A 15 -18.88 -11.60 -7.10
CA ILE A 15 -18.08 -12.51 -7.93
C ILE A 15 -18.44 -13.95 -7.59
N ASP A 16 -19.10 -14.65 -8.51
CA ASP A 16 -19.46 -16.07 -8.35
C ASP A 16 -18.22 -16.98 -8.41
N GLU A 17 -17.29 -16.70 -9.35
CA GLU A 17 -16.04 -17.44 -9.56
C GLU A 17 -14.89 -16.45 -9.73
N ILE A 18 -13.79 -16.64 -8.99
CA ILE A 18 -12.62 -15.78 -9.06
C ILE A 18 -11.89 -16.02 -10.38
N ASN A 19 -11.94 -15.04 -11.27
CA ASN A 19 -11.19 -15.00 -12.52
C ASN A 19 -10.69 -13.58 -12.80
N PRO A 20 -9.66 -13.40 -13.67
CA PRO A 20 -9.06 -12.10 -13.91
C PRO A 20 -10.07 -11.01 -14.27
N GLY A 21 -11.00 -11.28 -15.18
CA GLY A 21 -11.94 -10.26 -15.63
C GLY A 21 -12.96 -9.86 -14.57
N ALA A 22 -13.46 -10.81 -13.75
CA ALA A 22 -14.40 -10.51 -12.68
C ALA A 22 -13.72 -9.68 -11.58
N VAL A 23 -12.49 -10.04 -11.21
CA VAL A 23 -11.71 -9.30 -10.21
C VAL A 23 -11.37 -7.90 -10.70
N GLU A 24 -10.90 -7.76 -11.95
CA GLU A 24 -10.57 -6.46 -12.54
C GLU A 24 -11.76 -5.52 -12.55
N ASN A 25 -12.94 -5.98 -13.03
CA ASN A 25 -14.16 -5.17 -13.07
C ASN A 25 -14.59 -4.69 -11.67
N ALA A 26 -14.47 -5.55 -10.66
CA ALA A 26 -14.81 -5.18 -9.28
C ALA A 26 -13.81 -4.17 -8.72
N LEU A 27 -12.51 -4.35 -8.98
CA LEU A 27 -11.47 -3.42 -8.57
C LEU A 27 -11.66 -2.04 -9.20
N GLU A 28 -11.90 -1.98 -10.53
CA GLU A 28 -12.14 -0.72 -11.22
C GLU A 28 -13.28 0.08 -10.56
N ALA A 29 -14.39 -0.59 -10.25
CA ALA A 29 -15.52 0.06 -9.60
C ALA A 29 -15.22 0.56 -8.17
N MET A 30 -14.54 -0.27 -7.36
CA MET A 30 -14.25 0.05 -5.96
C MET A 30 -13.13 1.07 -5.81
N MET A 31 -12.12 1.01 -6.65
CA MET A 31 -10.94 1.88 -6.57
C MET A 31 -11.13 3.23 -7.26
N ALA A 32 -12.04 3.34 -8.24
CA ALA A 32 -12.30 4.58 -8.98
C ALA A 32 -12.46 5.82 -8.09
N PRO A 33 -13.19 5.82 -6.96
CA PRO A 33 -13.33 7.01 -6.11
C PRO A 33 -12.01 7.60 -5.61
N TYR A 34 -10.95 6.80 -5.56
CA TYR A 34 -9.63 7.16 -5.03
C TYR A 34 -8.57 7.38 -6.12
N CYS A 35 -8.96 7.37 -7.40
CA CYS A 35 -8.06 7.63 -8.51
C CYS A 35 -7.71 9.13 -8.60
N GLU A 36 -6.45 9.46 -8.90
CA GLU A 36 -6.01 10.82 -9.17
C GLU A 36 -6.65 11.38 -10.44
N ASP A 37 -6.88 10.53 -11.46
CA ASP A 37 -7.58 10.93 -12.66
C ASP A 37 -9.05 11.24 -12.37
N THR A 38 -9.40 12.52 -12.50
CA THR A 38 -10.73 13.03 -12.18
C THR A 38 -11.83 12.53 -13.14
N GLU A 39 -11.47 12.07 -14.34
CA GLU A 39 -12.42 11.45 -15.27
C GLU A 39 -12.79 10.04 -14.80
N ILE A 40 -11.83 9.30 -14.25
CA ILE A 40 -12.02 7.97 -13.67
C ILE A 40 -12.77 8.08 -12.35
N SER A 41 -12.26 8.89 -11.44
CA SER A 41 -12.80 9.02 -10.06
C SER A 41 -14.21 9.62 -10.03
N ARG A 42 -14.53 10.51 -10.97
CA ARG A 42 -15.76 11.32 -10.99
C ARG A 42 -15.98 12.18 -9.73
N ASN A 43 -14.94 12.35 -8.92
CA ASN A 43 -14.92 13.09 -7.65
C ASN A 43 -14.17 14.42 -7.76
N ALA A 44 -14.19 15.04 -8.94
CA ALA A 44 -13.46 16.28 -9.19
C ALA A 44 -14.04 17.44 -8.38
N THR A 45 -13.21 18.02 -7.50
CA THR A 45 -13.50 19.26 -6.79
C THR A 45 -12.71 20.40 -7.44
N PHE A 46 -13.37 21.55 -7.69
CA PHE A 46 -12.67 22.71 -8.23
C PHE A 46 -11.90 23.46 -7.12
N HIS A 47 -10.59 23.50 -7.25
CA HIS A 47 -9.68 24.25 -6.37
C HIS A 47 -9.47 25.64 -6.94
N ASP A 48 -10.18 26.63 -6.38
CA ASP A 48 -10.08 28.02 -6.78
C ASP A 48 -8.74 28.63 -6.39
N LYS A 49 -7.98 29.07 -7.37
CA LYS A 49 -6.65 29.69 -7.24
C LYS A 49 -6.62 31.14 -7.76
N THR A 50 -7.78 31.72 -8.05
CA THR A 50 -7.88 33.03 -8.67
C THR A 50 -7.18 34.14 -7.91
N ASP A 51 -7.39 34.21 -6.60
CA ASP A 51 -6.86 35.31 -5.79
C ASP A 51 -5.36 35.15 -5.53
N GLU A 52 -4.88 33.91 -5.34
CA GLU A 52 -3.46 33.57 -5.24
C GLU A 52 -2.73 33.91 -6.55
N ALA A 53 -3.24 33.43 -7.70
CA ALA A 53 -2.65 33.70 -9.00
C ALA A 53 -2.66 35.19 -9.34
N ARG A 54 -3.69 35.94 -8.94
CA ARG A 54 -3.77 37.37 -9.16
C ARG A 54 -2.72 38.12 -8.37
N ALA A 55 -2.56 37.80 -7.09
CA ALA A 55 -1.54 38.37 -6.23
C ALA A 55 -0.11 38.14 -6.78
N GLU A 56 0.15 36.90 -7.25
CA GLU A 56 1.42 36.52 -7.88
C GLU A 56 1.67 37.33 -9.17
N TYR A 57 0.68 37.38 -10.08
CA TYR A 57 0.77 38.12 -11.33
C TYR A 57 1.03 39.64 -11.10
N GLU A 58 0.27 40.25 -10.17
CA GLU A 58 0.38 41.68 -9.88
C GLU A 58 1.70 42.05 -9.18
N SER A 59 2.27 41.12 -8.41
CA SER A 59 3.56 41.34 -7.70
C SER A 59 4.79 41.17 -8.57
N SER A 60 4.68 40.57 -9.77
CA SER A 60 5.82 40.24 -10.64
C SER A 60 5.77 41.01 -11.97
N PRO A 61 6.62 42.07 -12.16
CA PRO A 61 6.75 42.75 -13.44
C PRO A 61 7.19 41.80 -14.58
N ASP A 62 7.96 40.76 -14.27
CA ASP A 62 8.41 39.79 -15.26
C ASP A 62 7.24 38.91 -15.76
N HIS A 63 6.32 38.51 -14.89
CA HIS A 63 5.11 37.78 -15.30
C HIS A 63 4.23 38.67 -16.19
N GLN A 64 4.03 39.95 -15.84
CA GLN A 64 3.23 40.88 -16.64
C GLN A 64 3.87 41.18 -18.01
N LYS A 65 5.20 41.15 -18.10
CA LYS A 65 5.91 41.29 -19.37
C LYS A 65 5.81 40.02 -20.25
N GLN A 66 5.90 38.85 -19.62
CA GLN A 66 5.86 37.56 -20.33
C GLN A 66 4.44 37.14 -20.74
N TYR A 67 3.46 37.46 -19.91
CA TYR A 67 2.06 37.14 -20.09
C TYR A 67 1.23 38.43 -20.12
N PRO A 68 0.85 38.96 -21.32
CA PRO A 68 0.23 40.27 -21.43
C PRO A 68 -1.11 40.45 -20.72
N THR A 69 -1.79 39.33 -20.38
CA THR A 69 -3.04 39.34 -19.64
C THR A 69 -3.00 38.37 -18.47
N PHE A 70 -3.80 38.63 -17.44
CA PHE A 70 -3.97 37.72 -16.33
C PHE A 70 -4.52 36.34 -16.79
N GLU A 71 -5.38 36.34 -17.81
CA GLU A 71 -5.90 35.13 -18.44
C GLU A 71 -4.76 34.30 -19.08
N ASP A 72 -3.85 34.94 -19.83
CA ASP A 72 -2.67 34.26 -20.38
C ASP A 72 -1.79 33.67 -19.29
N PHE A 73 -1.63 34.37 -18.20
CA PHE A 73 -0.86 33.91 -17.03
C PHE A 73 -1.50 32.67 -16.42
N CYS A 74 -2.81 32.69 -16.13
CA CYS A 74 -3.52 31.53 -15.59
C CYS A 74 -3.44 30.31 -16.52
N LEU A 75 -3.69 30.49 -17.83
CA LEU A 75 -3.70 29.40 -18.80
C LEU A 75 -2.32 28.85 -19.12
N LYS A 76 -1.33 29.73 -19.40
CA LYS A 76 -0.05 29.31 -19.98
C LYS A 76 1.04 29.06 -18.93
N TYR A 77 0.99 29.75 -17.80
CA TYR A 77 1.97 29.58 -16.73
C TYR A 77 1.52 28.52 -15.72
N HIS A 78 0.29 28.62 -15.22
CA HIS A 78 -0.24 27.68 -14.25
C HIS A 78 -0.96 26.48 -14.85
N GLY A 79 -1.44 26.57 -16.10
CA GLY A 79 -2.30 25.54 -16.70
C GLY A 79 -3.69 25.50 -16.08
N TYR A 80 -4.15 26.59 -15.44
CA TYR A 80 -5.45 26.62 -14.78
C TYR A 80 -6.59 26.69 -15.80
N GLU A 81 -7.71 26.13 -15.42
CA GLU A 81 -8.97 26.22 -16.16
C GLU A 81 -9.88 27.28 -15.57
N LYS A 82 -10.80 27.79 -16.38
CA LYS A 82 -11.79 28.75 -15.95
C LYS A 82 -13.13 28.07 -15.68
N CYS A 83 -13.57 28.05 -14.43
CA CYS A 83 -14.88 27.45 -14.08
C CYS A 83 -16.06 28.32 -14.53
N ALA A 84 -17.28 27.79 -14.44
CA ALA A 84 -18.53 28.47 -14.80
C ALA A 84 -18.74 29.82 -14.08
N HIS A 85 -18.18 29.99 -12.88
CA HIS A 85 -18.21 31.23 -12.10
C HIS A 85 -17.10 32.22 -12.45
N LYS A 86 -16.39 32.00 -13.57
CA LYS A 86 -15.28 32.83 -14.05
C LYS A 86 -14.08 32.89 -13.09
N ARG A 87 -13.94 31.90 -12.21
CA ARG A 87 -12.78 31.72 -11.33
C ARG A 87 -11.76 30.82 -12.03
N TRP A 88 -10.46 31.00 -11.70
CA TRP A 88 -9.34 30.24 -12.22
C TRP A 88 -8.81 29.24 -11.20
N GLY A 89 -8.51 28.03 -11.65
CA GLY A 89 -8.01 26.96 -10.79
C GLY A 89 -7.90 25.64 -11.55
N TYR A 90 -7.98 24.55 -10.84
CA TYR A 90 -7.92 23.21 -11.41
C TYR A 90 -8.93 22.28 -10.71
N TYR A 91 -9.29 21.22 -11.40
CA TYR A 91 -10.07 20.16 -10.80
C TYR A 91 -9.13 19.09 -10.22
N TYR A 92 -9.42 18.62 -9.03
CA TYR A 92 -8.66 17.58 -8.35
C TYR A 92 -9.59 16.70 -7.52
N ASN A 93 -9.23 15.44 -7.35
CA ASN A 93 -9.92 14.53 -6.46
C ASN A 93 -9.26 14.56 -5.08
N ASP A 94 -9.89 15.18 -4.08
CA ASP A 94 -9.36 15.28 -2.71
C ASP A 94 -9.21 13.91 -2.00
N LEU A 95 -9.81 12.85 -2.58
CA LEU A 95 -9.66 11.47 -2.11
C LEU A 95 -8.58 10.70 -2.88
N ALA A 96 -7.85 11.34 -3.79
CA ALA A 96 -6.83 10.68 -4.61
C ALA A 96 -5.75 10.04 -3.75
N THR A 97 -5.49 8.76 -4.01
CA THR A 97 -4.47 7.96 -3.33
C THR A 97 -3.66 7.09 -4.28
N TRP A 98 -4.06 7.00 -5.57
CA TRP A 98 -3.36 6.23 -6.58
C TRP A 98 -3.60 6.82 -7.99
N ASP A 99 -2.66 6.61 -8.91
CA ASP A 99 -2.74 6.97 -10.34
C ASP A 99 -2.88 5.76 -11.27
N TRP A 100 -2.24 4.63 -10.96
CA TRP A 100 -2.44 3.34 -11.61
C TRP A 100 -2.17 2.19 -10.64
N TYR A 101 -2.62 0.97 -10.98
CA TYR A 101 -2.43 -0.22 -10.17
C TYR A 101 -2.22 -1.48 -11.01
N VAL A 102 -1.68 -2.51 -10.35
CA VAL A 102 -1.53 -3.85 -10.90
C VAL A 102 -1.92 -4.88 -9.84
N ILE A 103 -2.70 -5.90 -10.20
CA ILE A 103 -2.99 -7.01 -9.29
C ILE A 103 -1.70 -7.77 -9.02
N GLY A 104 -1.35 -7.91 -7.74
CA GLY A 104 -0.08 -8.48 -7.29
C GLY A 104 1.11 -7.53 -7.51
N GLY A 105 1.48 -7.24 -8.74
CA GLY A 105 2.57 -6.32 -9.08
C GLY A 105 3.87 -6.59 -8.34
N ARG A 106 4.36 -5.63 -7.55
CA ARG A 106 5.55 -5.76 -6.68
C ARG A 106 5.28 -6.55 -5.41
N PHE A 107 4.01 -6.76 -5.07
CA PHE A 107 3.55 -7.44 -3.85
C PHE A 107 2.74 -8.71 -4.19
N PRO A 108 3.28 -9.63 -5.03
CA PRO A 108 2.50 -10.80 -5.46
C PRO A 108 2.35 -11.82 -4.34
N GLY A 109 1.25 -12.56 -4.36
CA GLY A 109 1.05 -13.71 -3.48
C GLY A 109 0.91 -13.35 -2.00
N GLN A 110 0.14 -12.33 -1.68
CA GLN A 110 -0.08 -11.93 -0.29
C GLN A 110 -0.81 -13.00 0.52
N PHE A 111 -1.62 -13.84 -0.13
CA PHE A 111 -2.45 -14.81 0.55
C PHE A 111 -1.96 -16.23 0.30
N LEU A 112 -2.03 -17.08 1.32
CA LEU A 112 -1.71 -18.50 1.24
C LEU A 112 -3.01 -19.30 1.27
N THR A 113 -3.16 -20.26 0.35
CA THR A 113 -4.27 -21.20 0.30
C THR A 113 -3.78 -22.61 0.01
N THR A 114 -4.66 -23.61 0.06
CA THR A 114 -4.31 -24.98 -0.33
C THR A 114 -4.07 -25.10 -1.83
N SER A 115 -3.21 -26.02 -2.26
CA SER A 115 -2.82 -26.15 -3.66
C SER A 115 -3.94 -26.70 -4.56
N ASP A 116 -4.98 -27.31 -4.01
CA ASP A 116 -6.15 -27.83 -4.69
C ASP A 116 -7.29 -26.81 -4.81
N ASN A 117 -7.19 -25.65 -4.15
CA ASN A 117 -8.16 -24.58 -4.33
C ASN A 117 -7.99 -23.95 -5.73
N GLU A 118 -9.00 -24.08 -6.59
CA GLU A 118 -9.00 -23.51 -7.94
C GLU A 118 -9.77 -22.17 -8.03
N ASP A 119 -10.58 -21.79 -7.02
CA ASP A 119 -11.28 -20.51 -6.94
C ASP A 119 -10.34 -19.41 -6.41
N VAL A 120 -9.31 -19.08 -7.20
CA VAL A 120 -8.24 -18.16 -6.84
C VAL A 120 -7.70 -17.41 -8.05
N LEU A 121 -7.12 -16.24 -7.82
CA LEU A 121 -6.25 -15.57 -8.82
C LEU A 121 -4.79 -15.86 -8.49
N ARG A 122 -4.14 -16.66 -9.34
CA ARG A 122 -2.76 -17.11 -9.15
C ARG A 122 -1.74 -15.98 -9.39
N MET A 123 -0.56 -16.15 -8.85
CA MET A 123 0.62 -15.38 -9.26
C MET A 123 1.07 -15.78 -10.69
N THR A 124 1.97 -15.00 -11.27
CA THR A 124 2.68 -15.44 -12.47
C THR A 124 3.67 -16.58 -12.14
N GLU A 125 4.00 -17.44 -13.13
CA GLU A 125 5.01 -18.49 -12.94
C GLU A 125 6.36 -17.93 -12.47
N ALA A 126 6.73 -16.74 -12.93
CA ALA A 126 7.97 -16.08 -12.55
C ALA A 126 7.96 -15.65 -11.06
N ASP A 127 6.82 -15.25 -10.52
CA ASP A 127 6.68 -14.87 -9.12
C ASP A 127 6.56 -16.10 -8.22
N GLU A 128 5.88 -17.16 -8.67
CA GLU A 128 5.87 -18.46 -7.99
C GLU A 128 7.27 -19.02 -7.82
N ALA A 129 8.11 -18.90 -8.86
CA ALA A 129 9.52 -19.36 -8.80
C ALA A 129 10.36 -18.57 -7.79
N LYS A 130 10.09 -17.27 -7.60
CA LYS A 130 10.77 -16.43 -6.61
C LYS A 130 10.27 -16.64 -5.17
N ARG A 131 9.01 -17.04 -5.03
CA ARG A 131 8.35 -17.24 -3.74
C ARG A 131 7.71 -18.63 -3.66
N PRO A 132 8.50 -19.71 -3.54
CA PRO A 132 7.96 -21.06 -3.48
C PRO A 132 7.09 -21.23 -2.23
N ALA A 133 5.91 -21.83 -2.42
CA ALA A 133 5.01 -22.16 -1.33
C ALA A 133 5.39 -23.52 -0.71
N PRO A 134 5.00 -23.81 0.54
CA PRO A 134 5.12 -25.13 1.14
C PRO A 134 4.34 -26.19 0.35
N VAL A 135 4.76 -27.44 0.48
CA VAL A 135 4.06 -28.58 -0.13
C VAL A 135 2.59 -28.60 0.32
N GLY A 136 1.68 -28.71 -0.63
CA GLY A 136 0.23 -28.71 -0.39
C GLY A 136 -0.40 -27.32 -0.30
N TYR A 137 0.37 -26.26 -0.50
CA TYR A 137 -0.09 -24.87 -0.49
C TYR A 137 0.36 -24.11 -1.73
N ARG A 138 -0.28 -22.95 -1.98
CA ARG A 138 0.15 -21.96 -2.98
C ARG A 138 -0.06 -20.55 -2.46
N PHE A 139 0.78 -19.62 -2.88
CA PHE A 139 0.53 -18.18 -2.73
C PHE A 139 -0.31 -17.68 -3.91
N VAL A 140 -1.25 -16.76 -3.63
CA VAL A 140 -2.21 -16.24 -4.62
C VAL A 140 -2.42 -14.75 -4.45
N ASN A 141 -2.86 -14.08 -5.54
CA ASN A 141 -3.18 -12.66 -5.54
C ASN A 141 -4.63 -12.38 -5.13
N ALA A 142 -5.55 -13.34 -5.33
CA ALA A 142 -6.91 -13.24 -4.81
C ALA A 142 -7.43 -14.59 -4.34
N VAL A 143 -8.25 -14.55 -3.27
CA VAL A 143 -8.80 -15.74 -2.62
C VAL A 143 -9.99 -15.35 -1.74
N ARG A 144 -10.96 -16.27 -1.52
CA ARG A 144 -12.01 -16.06 -0.51
C ARG A 144 -11.44 -16.14 0.90
N MET A 145 -11.97 -15.30 1.80
CA MET A 145 -11.52 -15.22 3.21
C MET A 145 -11.51 -16.59 3.89
N LYS A 146 -12.55 -17.42 3.67
CA LYS A 146 -12.68 -18.77 4.24
C LYS A 146 -11.60 -19.76 3.78
N ASP A 147 -11.01 -19.51 2.60
CA ASP A 147 -10.06 -20.42 1.95
C ASP A 147 -8.59 -20.01 2.19
N VAL A 148 -8.36 -18.94 2.97
CA VAL A 148 -7.01 -18.54 3.38
C VAL A 148 -6.51 -19.47 4.48
N ALA A 149 -5.32 -20.03 4.29
CA ALA A 149 -4.66 -20.92 5.25
C ALA A 149 -3.97 -20.14 6.38
N TRP A 150 -4.73 -19.43 7.23
CA TRP A 150 -4.24 -18.49 8.24
C TRP A 150 -3.22 -19.09 9.20
N GLU A 151 -3.52 -20.29 9.75
CA GLU A 151 -2.60 -20.98 10.67
C GLU A 151 -1.24 -21.24 10.00
N LYS A 152 -1.28 -21.71 8.74
CA LYS A 152 -0.05 -21.99 8.00
C LYS A 152 0.69 -20.73 7.61
N ALA A 153 0.00 -19.66 7.26
CA ALA A 153 0.58 -18.35 6.99
C ALA A 153 1.29 -17.81 8.25
N PHE A 154 0.69 -17.94 9.41
CA PHE A 154 1.30 -17.60 10.70
C PHE A 154 2.58 -18.40 10.98
N GLU A 155 2.52 -19.74 10.88
CA GLU A 155 3.70 -20.60 11.06
C GLU A 155 4.89 -20.17 10.16
N LEU A 156 4.59 -19.85 8.88
CA LEU A 156 5.60 -19.38 7.94
C LEU A 156 6.17 -18.01 8.32
N SER A 157 5.32 -17.12 8.80
CA SER A 157 5.74 -15.80 9.28
C SER A 157 6.70 -15.95 10.48
N VAL A 158 6.33 -16.74 11.47
CA VAL A 158 7.17 -17.02 12.64
C VAL A 158 8.51 -17.66 12.21
N THR A 159 8.46 -18.64 11.32
CA THR A 159 9.69 -19.30 10.82
C THR A 159 10.63 -18.31 10.14
N ARG A 160 10.10 -17.40 9.31
CA ARG A 160 10.89 -16.34 8.67
C ARG A 160 11.49 -15.37 9.69
N LYS A 161 10.72 -14.93 10.68
CA LYS A 161 11.19 -14.01 11.72
C LYS A 161 12.27 -14.63 12.60
N LYS A 162 12.18 -15.92 12.91
CA LYS A 162 13.26 -16.65 13.62
C LYS A 162 14.55 -16.70 12.79
N ALA A 163 14.45 -17.00 11.51
CA ALA A 163 15.61 -17.00 10.62
C ALA A 163 16.21 -15.60 10.48
N GLU A 164 15.39 -14.57 10.42
CA GLU A 164 15.82 -13.18 10.39
C GLU A 164 16.53 -12.78 11.69
N TYR A 165 15.95 -13.10 12.85
CA TYR A 165 16.60 -12.87 14.15
C TYR A 165 17.99 -13.51 14.18
N ALA A 166 18.10 -14.79 13.83
CA ALA A 166 19.38 -15.49 13.83
C ALA A 166 20.41 -14.82 12.91
N ARG A 167 19.98 -14.34 11.73
CA ARG A 167 20.83 -13.61 10.78
C ARG A 167 21.28 -12.27 11.36
N LEU A 168 20.37 -11.48 11.94
CA LEU A 168 20.66 -10.18 12.55
C LEU A 168 21.57 -10.31 13.78
N ALA A 169 21.31 -11.26 14.67
CA ALA A 169 22.13 -11.53 15.85
C ALA A 169 23.58 -11.90 15.43
N LYS A 170 23.73 -12.80 14.45
CA LYS A 170 25.03 -13.15 13.88
C LYS A 170 25.74 -11.95 13.26
N ALA A 171 25.04 -11.16 12.48
CA ALA A 171 25.60 -9.96 11.85
C ALA A 171 26.10 -8.96 12.90
N PHE A 172 25.35 -8.77 13.98
CA PHE A 172 25.74 -7.89 15.09
C PHE A 172 26.99 -8.42 15.82
N GLU A 173 27.06 -9.73 16.10
CA GLU A 173 28.19 -10.36 16.79
C GLU A 173 29.48 -10.33 15.94
N THR A 174 29.39 -10.57 14.65
CA THR A 174 30.55 -10.66 13.75
C THR A 174 30.97 -9.32 13.17
N GLY A 175 30.10 -8.31 13.20
CA GLY A 175 30.29 -7.05 12.49
C GLY A 175 30.12 -7.16 10.97
N ASP A 176 29.69 -8.31 10.44
CA ASP A 176 29.48 -8.55 9.02
C ASP A 176 28.00 -8.38 8.67
N ILE A 177 27.71 -7.31 7.90
CA ILE A 177 26.37 -6.96 7.40
C ILE A 177 26.23 -7.16 5.90
N SER A 178 27.16 -7.88 5.26
CA SER A 178 27.16 -8.09 3.79
C SER A 178 25.90 -8.79 3.27
N ASP A 179 25.25 -9.61 4.11
CA ASP A 179 24.00 -10.32 3.83
C ASP A 179 22.75 -9.51 4.16
N LEU A 180 22.90 -8.30 4.72
CA LEU A 180 21.79 -7.40 5.04
C LEU A 180 21.55 -6.40 3.92
N ASP A 181 20.47 -5.61 4.07
CA ASP A 181 20.23 -4.50 3.18
C ASP A 181 21.43 -3.53 3.19
N SER A 182 21.78 -2.97 2.03
CA SER A 182 22.91 -2.05 1.85
C SER A 182 22.82 -0.77 2.70
N LEU A 183 21.64 -0.46 3.21
CA LEU A 183 21.36 0.69 4.09
C LEU A 183 21.39 0.31 5.57
N ALA A 184 21.59 -0.97 5.89
CA ALA A 184 21.74 -1.42 7.27
C ALA A 184 23.03 -0.87 7.89
N THR A 185 22.95 -0.44 9.15
CA THR A 185 24.07 0.11 9.90
C THR A 185 24.12 -0.51 11.29
N ILE A 186 25.31 -0.98 11.69
CA ILE A 186 25.56 -1.41 13.07
C ILE A 186 25.78 -0.16 13.92
N CYS A 187 25.07 -0.07 15.01
CA CYS A 187 25.25 0.96 16.04
C CYS A 187 25.48 0.32 17.40
N GLU A 188 25.79 1.14 18.43
CA GLU A 188 26.07 0.67 19.78
C GLU A 188 24.95 -0.22 20.35
N ASN A 189 23.70 0.08 20.00
CA ASN A 189 22.50 -0.54 20.55
C ASN A 189 21.86 -1.59 19.65
N GLY A 190 22.47 -1.94 18.50
CA GLY A 190 21.93 -2.94 17.60
C GLY A 190 22.18 -2.67 16.12
N ILE A 191 21.24 -3.08 15.26
CA ILE A 191 21.25 -2.85 13.82
C ILE A 191 20.05 -1.99 13.45
N GLN A 192 20.25 -0.98 12.60
CA GLN A 192 19.23 -0.04 12.15
C GLN A 192 19.25 0.14 10.63
N ILE A 193 18.07 0.48 10.07
CA ILE A 193 17.93 1.01 8.71
C ILE A 193 17.13 2.31 8.81
N TRP A 194 17.66 3.44 8.32
CA TRP A 194 17.00 4.75 8.32
C TRP A 194 16.48 5.18 9.70
N GLY A 195 17.19 4.79 10.77
CA GLY A 195 16.75 5.05 12.15
C GLY A 195 15.76 4.02 12.72
N ASN A 196 15.20 3.16 11.90
CA ASN A 196 14.33 2.06 12.35
C ASN A 196 15.17 0.91 12.89
N THR A 197 14.85 0.43 14.10
CA THR A 197 15.57 -0.64 14.76
C THR A 197 15.17 -2.01 14.20
N LEU A 198 16.09 -2.66 13.49
CA LEU A 198 15.93 -4.03 13.04
C LEU A 198 16.24 -5.04 14.16
N TYR A 199 17.33 -4.83 14.89
CA TYR A 199 17.80 -5.72 15.96
C TYR A 199 18.29 -4.88 17.15
N ARG A 200 17.95 -5.31 18.37
CA ARG A 200 18.42 -4.68 19.60
C ARG A 200 19.50 -5.54 20.24
N LYS A 201 20.59 -4.93 20.65
CA LYS A 201 21.67 -5.60 21.34
C LYS A 201 21.16 -6.33 22.59
N GLY A 202 21.36 -7.64 22.62
CA GLY A 202 21.00 -8.48 23.76
C GLY A 202 19.53 -8.85 23.85
N GLU A 203 18.69 -8.48 22.87
CA GLU A 203 17.31 -9.01 22.83
C GLU A 203 17.33 -10.52 22.54
N THR A 204 16.44 -11.25 23.17
CA THR A 204 16.24 -12.67 22.94
C THR A 204 15.37 -12.90 21.70
N GLU A 205 15.36 -14.13 21.14
CA GLU A 205 14.45 -14.49 20.04
C GLU A 205 12.97 -14.25 20.43
N GLU A 206 12.60 -14.54 21.66
CA GLU A 206 11.23 -14.33 22.16
C GLU A 206 10.85 -12.84 22.18
N GLU A 207 11.75 -11.98 22.69
CA GLU A 207 11.56 -10.52 22.70
C GLU A 207 11.48 -9.95 21.28
N TYR A 208 12.34 -10.44 20.36
CA TYR A 208 12.32 -10.06 18.97
C TYR A 208 10.99 -10.44 18.31
N LEU A 209 10.53 -11.68 18.50
CA LEU A 209 9.24 -12.15 17.96
C LEU A 209 8.06 -11.35 18.53
N ALA A 210 8.06 -11.08 19.84
CA ALA A 210 7.02 -10.26 20.46
C ALA A 210 6.95 -8.84 19.87
N ARG A 211 8.10 -8.24 19.56
CA ARG A 211 8.21 -6.91 19.00
C ARG A 211 7.83 -6.84 17.50
N THR A 212 8.09 -7.91 16.75
CA THR A 212 7.95 -7.94 15.28
C THR A 212 6.70 -8.70 14.80
N GLY A 213 5.71 -8.95 15.67
CA GLY A 213 4.48 -9.65 15.31
C GLY A 213 4.65 -11.16 15.11
N GLY A 214 5.61 -11.77 15.80
CA GLY A 214 5.85 -13.23 15.79
C GLY A 214 5.01 -13.99 16.81
N SER A 215 4.17 -13.33 17.62
CA SER A 215 3.20 -13.99 18.49
C SER A 215 1.83 -14.10 17.82
N PRO A 216 0.98 -15.06 18.18
CA PRO A 216 -0.38 -15.15 17.64
C PRO A 216 -1.22 -13.90 17.90
N ALA A 217 -0.95 -13.17 18.99
CA ALA A 217 -1.66 -11.96 19.36
C ALA A 217 -1.21 -10.74 18.51
N ASP A 218 -0.01 -10.80 17.95
CA ASP A 218 0.60 -9.72 17.17
C ASP A 218 0.76 -10.11 15.69
N PHE A 219 0.21 -11.25 15.27
CA PHE A 219 0.23 -11.67 13.88
C PHE A 219 -0.67 -10.75 13.07
N MET A 220 -0.08 -10.05 12.12
CA MET A 220 -0.83 -9.29 11.13
C MET A 220 -1.21 -10.21 9.98
N PRO A 221 -2.51 -10.59 9.89
CA PRO A 221 -2.95 -11.56 8.89
C PRO A 221 -2.83 -11.01 7.46
N ILE A 222 -2.91 -9.68 7.31
CA ILE A 222 -2.81 -8.97 6.04
C ILE A 222 -1.74 -7.89 6.19
N ASP A 223 -0.53 -8.17 5.71
CA ASP A 223 0.64 -7.26 5.78
C ASP A 223 0.64 -6.33 4.57
N VAL A 224 -0.12 -5.25 4.67
CA VAL A 224 -0.27 -4.24 3.62
C VAL A 224 -0.19 -2.82 4.19
N TYR A 225 0.15 -1.88 3.31
CA TYR A 225 0.16 -0.45 3.64
C TYR A 225 -1.25 0.14 3.75
N ALA A 226 -2.19 -0.33 2.92
CA ALA A 226 -3.57 0.16 2.91
C ALA A 226 -4.57 -0.98 2.72
N VAL A 227 -5.81 -0.74 3.16
CA VAL A 227 -6.97 -1.60 2.95
C VAL A 227 -8.12 -0.77 2.39
N LEU A 228 -8.75 -1.27 1.32
CA LEU A 228 -10.04 -0.81 0.84
C LEU A 228 -11.09 -1.84 1.27
N THR A 229 -11.96 -1.42 2.18
CA THR A 229 -12.96 -2.33 2.78
C THR A 229 -14.08 -2.68 1.79
N ARG A 230 -14.84 -3.71 2.10
CA ARG A 230 -16.01 -4.14 1.30
C ARG A 230 -17.05 -3.02 1.12
N ASP A 231 -17.13 -2.08 2.04
CA ASP A 231 -18.08 -0.95 2.01
C ASP A 231 -17.48 0.27 1.29
N GLY A 232 -16.29 0.14 0.72
CA GLY A 232 -15.61 1.17 -0.05
C GLY A 232 -14.86 2.20 0.80
N GLU A 233 -14.55 1.91 2.06
CA GLU A 233 -13.74 2.80 2.91
C GLU A 233 -12.25 2.53 2.73
N TRP A 234 -11.49 3.58 2.45
CA TRP A 234 -10.04 3.57 2.37
C TRP A 234 -9.40 3.79 3.74
N THR A 235 -8.55 2.87 4.15
CA THR A 235 -7.75 2.99 5.38
C THR A 235 -6.28 2.68 5.05
N ALA A 236 -5.36 3.54 5.48
CA ALA A 236 -3.93 3.36 5.24
C ALA A 236 -3.10 3.57 6.50
N HIS A 237 -1.89 3.01 6.52
CA HIS A 237 -0.92 3.19 7.60
C HIS A 237 -0.53 4.66 7.76
N GLY A 238 -0.36 5.38 6.65
CA GLY A 238 -0.06 6.80 6.58
C GLY A 238 -0.58 7.42 5.29
N THR A 239 -0.05 8.58 4.94
CA THR A 239 -0.29 9.26 3.67
C THR A 239 0.92 9.03 2.76
N MET A 240 0.77 8.20 1.73
CA MET A 240 1.82 7.94 0.76
C MET A 240 1.97 9.15 -0.15
N GLY A 241 3.18 9.64 -0.25
CA GLY A 241 3.56 10.73 -1.14
C GLY A 241 4.55 10.28 -2.20
N TRP A 242 5.01 11.23 -2.98
CA TRP A 242 6.00 11.00 -4.03
C TRP A 242 7.31 10.47 -3.45
N TRP A 243 8.02 9.64 -4.19
CA TRP A 243 9.33 9.07 -3.84
C TRP A 243 9.31 8.05 -2.69
N GLY A 244 8.15 7.46 -2.37
CA GLY A 244 8.01 6.52 -1.26
C GLY A 244 8.11 7.17 0.11
N ILE A 245 7.92 8.48 0.18
CA ILE A 245 7.87 9.21 1.46
C ILE A 245 6.45 9.12 1.97
N SER A 246 6.26 8.43 3.08
CA SER A 246 4.99 8.39 3.81
C SER A 246 5.02 9.42 4.94
N THR A 247 3.90 10.10 5.15
CA THR A 247 3.70 11.05 6.26
C THR A 247 2.52 10.61 7.11
N ASP A 248 2.39 11.17 8.29
CA ASP A 248 1.30 10.89 9.22
C ASP A 248 1.11 9.39 9.51
N GLU A 249 2.22 8.64 9.51
CA GLU A 249 2.19 7.22 9.80
C GLU A 249 1.70 6.96 11.21
N LYS A 250 0.73 6.06 11.31
CA LYS A 250 0.29 5.53 12.60
C LYS A 250 1.43 4.71 13.23
N PRO A 251 1.56 4.68 14.55
CA PRO A 251 2.42 3.70 15.19
C PRO A 251 2.13 2.28 14.67
N GLU A 252 3.16 1.48 14.42
CA GLU A 252 2.99 0.11 13.89
C GLU A 252 1.95 -0.70 14.67
N ARG A 253 1.94 -0.56 16.01
CA ARG A 253 0.99 -1.26 16.87
C ARG A 253 -0.46 -0.85 16.59
N ASP A 254 -0.71 0.45 16.44
CA ASP A 254 -2.05 0.98 16.18
C ASP A 254 -2.55 0.52 14.80
N TRP A 255 -1.63 0.42 13.82
CA TRP A 255 -1.93 -0.12 12.51
C TRP A 255 -2.26 -1.62 12.57
N TYR A 256 -1.49 -2.41 13.30
CA TYR A 256 -1.77 -3.84 13.51
C TYR A 256 -3.11 -4.09 14.19
N ASP A 257 -3.41 -3.34 15.23
CA ASP A 257 -4.69 -3.42 15.93
C ASP A 257 -5.85 -3.05 15.00
N LYS A 258 -5.67 -2.03 14.15
CA LYS A 258 -6.67 -1.63 13.13
C LYS A 258 -6.91 -2.73 12.09
N ILE A 259 -5.86 -3.33 11.56
CA ILE A 259 -5.98 -4.47 10.62
C ILE A 259 -6.66 -5.66 11.29
N ALA A 260 -6.29 -5.98 12.53
CA ALA A 260 -6.91 -7.08 13.28
C ALA A 260 -8.41 -6.85 13.54
N GLU A 261 -8.85 -5.60 13.70
CA GLU A 261 -10.27 -5.24 13.79
C GLU A 261 -10.96 -5.43 12.44
N LEU A 262 -10.40 -4.89 11.35
CA LEU A 262 -10.96 -5.02 10.01
C LEU A 262 -11.14 -6.48 9.59
N VAL A 263 -10.15 -7.34 9.89
CA VAL A 263 -10.22 -8.78 9.56
C VAL A 263 -11.40 -9.49 10.25
N LYS A 264 -11.83 -9.04 11.43
CA LYS A 264 -12.99 -9.62 12.13
C LYS A 264 -14.33 -9.30 11.44
N GLU A 265 -14.36 -8.23 10.65
CA GLU A 265 -15.55 -7.77 9.92
C GLU A 265 -15.70 -8.45 8.55
N ILE A 266 -14.61 -9.04 8.01
CA ILE A 266 -14.60 -9.73 6.71
C ILE A 266 -15.46 -10.99 6.79
N GLN A 267 -16.37 -11.14 5.83
CA GLN A 267 -17.23 -12.32 5.77
C GLN A 267 -16.49 -13.48 5.10
N PRO A 268 -16.87 -14.75 5.41
CA PRO A 268 -16.18 -15.93 4.87
C PRO A 268 -16.10 -15.98 3.34
N ASP A 269 -17.12 -15.48 2.65
CA ASP A 269 -17.19 -15.47 1.18
C ASP A 269 -16.61 -14.23 0.54
N ASP A 270 -16.25 -13.19 1.31
CA ASP A 270 -15.58 -11.99 0.77
C ASP A 270 -14.23 -12.37 0.17
N ILE A 271 -13.85 -11.66 -0.90
CA ILE A 271 -12.64 -11.94 -1.66
C ILE A 271 -11.58 -10.92 -1.30
N LEU A 272 -10.43 -11.40 -0.87
CA LEU A 272 -9.23 -10.60 -0.62
C LEU A 272 -8.41 -10.52 -1.89
N VAL A 273 -8.06 -9.31 -2.33
CA VAL A 273 -7.24 -9.07 -3.52
C VAL A 273 -6.01 -8.25 -3.15
N ALA A 274 -4.84 -8.77 -3.52
CA ALA A 274 -3.56 -8.05 -3.39
C ALA A 274 -3.34 -7.14 -4.59
N VAL A 275 -3.09 -5.88 -4.33
CA VAL A 275 -2.90 -4.84 -5.36
C VAL A 275 -1.62 -4.06 -5.07
N ASP A 276 -0.86 -3.79 -6.11
CA ASP A 276 0.27 -2.86 -6.13
C ASP A 276 -0.23 -1.54 -6.67
N CYS A 277 -0.32 -0.53 -5.82
CA CYS A 277 -0.71 0.82 -6.20
C CYS A 277 0.50 1.70 -6.41
N HIS A 278 0.41 2.59 -7.40
CA HIS A 278 1.36 3.65 -7.70
C HIS A 278 0.75 5.03 -7.40
N ILE A 279 1.62 6.01 -7.04
CA ILE A 279 1.30 7.44 -6.89
C ILE A 279 2.50 8.31 -7.27
#